data_9e8139e323cb782b0fdf32946a7e185e
#
_entry.id   9e8139e323cb782b0fdf32946a7e185e
#
_cell.length_a   1.000
_cell.length_b   1.000
_cell.length_c   1.000
_cell.angle_alpha   90.00
_cell.angle_beta   90.00
_cell.angle_gamma   90.00
#
_symmetry.space_group_name_H-M   'P 1'
#
loop_
_entity.id
_entity.type
_entity.pdbx_description
1 polymer ?
#
loop_
_entity_poly.entity_id
_entity_poly.type
_entity_poly.pdbx_seq_one_letter_code
_entity_poly.pdbx_strand_id
1 'polypeptide(L)'
;WDPAENPEKAQERWERVLQFMADDDYITQQQYNDAKQGGMPRTEAPKTDQVYAGTNGYLLQMVREELQSKAGLKPEQIDTGGFKITTTISQKDQETAVKAVHSLPEGASPNLHKALVSVDPKTGGILALYGGDDYLTSQVNTSTNAIAQAGSTFKPFALVAALENGWSLGSSYPATSPMTIEGHQFQNFKNVSL
;
A
#
# COMPACT_ATOMS: atom_id res chain seq x y z
N TRP A 1 -24.06 -3.79 12.41
CA TRP A 1 -24.83 -2.86 13.21
C TRP A 1 -24.66 -1.40 12.75
N ASP A 2 -24.19 -1.19 11.51
CA ASP A 2 -24.11 0.13 10.91
C ASP A 2 -25.55 0.67 10.74
N PRO A 3 -25.86 1.85 11.32
CA PRO A 3 -27.18 2.47 11.20
C PRO A 3 -27.58 2.79 9.75
N ALA A 4 -26.62 3.01 8.86
CA ALA A 4 -26.89 3.26 7.45
C ALA A 4 -27.36 2.00 6.72
N GLU A 5 -26.82 0.81 7.07
CA GLU A 5 -27.17 -0.46 6.44
C GLU A 5 -28.30 -1.19 7.16
N ASN A 6 -28.40 -1.03 8.48
CA ASN A 6 -29.37 -1.73 9.32
C ASN A 6 -30.06 -0.80 10.32
N PRO A 7 -30.82 0.20 9.86
CA PRO A 7 -31.38 1.25 10.72
C PRO A 7 -32.30 0.69 11.81
N GLU A 8 -33.12 -0.31 11.51
CA GLU A 8 -34.04 -0.93 12.50
C GLU A 8 -33.26 -1.58 13.65
N LYS A 9 -32.23 -2.37 13.34
CA LYS A 9 -31.41 -3.02 14.38
C LYS A 9 -30.59 -2.03 15.18
N ALA A 10 -30.12 -0.95 14.54
CA ALA A 10 -29.43 0.13 15.22
C ALA A 10 -30.35 0.85 16.20
N GLN A 11 -31.60 1.12 15.79
CA GLN A 11 -32.64 1.73 16.63
C GLN A 11 -32.95 0.84 17.86
N GLU A 12 -33.22 -0.46 17.65
CA GLU A 12 -33.46 -1.43 18.73
C GLU A 12 -32.29 -1.46 19.74
N ARG A 13 -31.05 -1.44 19.22
CA ARG A 13 -29.85 -1.47 20.05
C ARG A 13 -29.70 -0.19 20.87
N TRP A 14 -29.92 0.96 20.25
CA TRP A 14 -29.88 2.26 20.89
C TRP A 14 -30.91 2.38 22.00
N GLU A 15 -32.18 1.98 21.75
CA GLU A 15 -33.25 1.99 22.76
C GLU A 15 -32.92 1.08 23.95
N ARG A 16 -32.35 -0.10 23.67
CA ARG A 16 -31.91 -1.02 24.72
C ARG A 16 -30.79 -0.43 25.57
N VAL A 17 -29.81 0.24 24.96
CA VAL A 17 -28.74 0.90 25.70
C VAL A 17 -29.27 2.03 26.56
N LEU A 18 -30.18 2.86 26.06
CA LEU A 18 -30.82 3.91 26.84
C LEU A 18 -31.59 3.35 28.04
N GLN A 19 -32.29 2.24 27.85
CA GLN A 19 -33.01 1.60 28.93
C GLN A 19 -32.04 1.13 30.04
N PHE A 20 -30.95 0.45 29.68
CA PHE A 20 -29.95 0.03 30.65
C PHE A 20 -29.30 1.21 31.39
N MET A 21 -29.04 2.32 30.68
CA MET A 21 -28.51 3.53 31.31
C MET A 21 -29.47 4.14 32.33
N ALA A 22 -30.78 4.04 32.08
CA ALA A 22 -31.77 4.50 33.04
C ALA A 22 -31.95 3.51 34.20
N ASP A 23 -31.95 2.21 33.93
CA ASP A 23 -32.12 1.16 34.97
C ASP A 23 -30.92 1.12 35.94
N ASP A 24 -29.72 1.47 35.46
CA ASP A 24 -28.48 1.51 36.22
C ASP A 24 -28.14 2.92 36.76
N ASP A 25 -29.08 3.86 36.73
CA ASP A 25 -28.95 5.26 37.23
C ASP A 25 -27.85 6.10 36.55
N TYR A 26 -27.37 5.72 35.36
CA TYR A 26 -26.41 6.55 34.55
C TYR A 26 -27.09 7.78 33.98
N ILE A 27 -28.39 7.71 33.70
CA ILE A 27 -29.22 8.83 33.26
C ILE A 27 -30.53 8.86 34.07
N THR A 28 -31.09 10.06 34.24
CA THR A 28 -32.38 10.21 34.89
C THR A 28 -33.52 9.76 33.98
N GLN A 29 -34.68 9.44 34.53
CA GLN A 29 -35.87 9.10 33.77
C GLN A 29 -36.30 10.22 32.82
N GLN A 30 -36.06 11.47 33.18
CA GLN A 30 -36.32 12.61 32.28
C GLN A 30 -35.37 12.60 31.08
N GLN A 31 -34.06 12.41 31.31
CA GLN A 31 -33.06 12.32 30.21
C GLN A 31 -33.35 11.14 29.26
N TYR A 32 -33.80 10.01 29.81
CA TYR A 32 -34.26 8.87 29.00
C TYR A 32 -35.45 9.24 28.13
N ASN A 33 -36.46 9.89 28.66
CA ASN A 33 -37.65 10.31 27.89
C ASN A 33 -37.30 11.34 26.83
N ASP A 34 -36.47 12.32 27.16
CA ASP A 34 -36.01 13.35 26.24
C ASP A 34 -35.20 12.74 25.10
N ALA A 35 -34.31 11.80 25.37
CA ALA A 35 -33.55 11.10 24.38
C ALA A 35 -34.46 10.27 23.45
N LYS A 36 -35.41 9.52 23.99
CA LYS A 36 -36.39 8.79 23.19
C LYS A 36 -37.23 9.68 22.29
N GLN A 37 -37.65 10.84 22.79
CA GLN A 37 -38.40 11.81 22.00
C GLN A 37 -37.55 12.44 20.89
N GLY A 38 -36.25 12.69 21.15
CA GLY A 38 -35.31 13.20 20.18
C GLY A 38 -34.93 12.20 19.09
N GLY A 39 -35.12 10.90 19.36
CA GLY A 39 -34.75 9.82 18.46
C GLY A 39 -33.24 9.51 18.46
N MET A 40 -32.88 8.46 17.74
CA MET A 40 -31.47 8.07 17.59
C MET A 40 -30.68 9.19 16.90
N PRO A 41 -29.48 9.56 17.42
CA PRO A 41 -28.63 10.57 16.79
C PRO A 41 -28.34 10.21 15.33
N ARG A 42 -28.32 11.21 14.48
CA ARG A 42 -27.88 11.02 13.08
C ARG A 42 -26.41 10.60 13.09
N THR A 43 -26.13 9.49 12.46
CA THR A 43 -24.77 9.00 12.24
C THR A 43 -24.35 9.40 10.84
N GLU A 44 -23.14 9.95 10.71
CA GLU A 44 -22.49 10.07 9.41
C GLU A 44 -21.69 8.80 9.17
N ALA A 45 -21.69 8.30 7.93
CA ALA A 45 -20.83 7.20 7.56
C ALA A 45 -19.37 7.57 7.87
N PRO A 46 -18.57 6.63 8.41
CA PRO A 46 -17.17 6.92 8.69
C PRO A 46 -16.48 7.42 7.41
N LYS A 47 -15.82 8.56 7.49
CA LYS A 47 -15.00 9.09 6.38
C LYS A 47 -13.72 8.27 6.14
N THR A 48 -13.53 7.20 6.90
CA THR A 48 -12.32 6.38 6.93
C THR A 48 -12.02 5.74 5.58
N ASP A 49 -13.04 5.31 4.84
CA ASP A 49 -12.83 4.66 3.54
C ASP A 49 -12.26 5.62 2.51
N GLN A 50 -12.66 6.90 2.55
CA GLN A 50 -12.15 7.90 1.60
C GLN A 50 -10.67 8.24 1.78
N VAL A 51 -10.13 8.08 3.00
CA VAL A 51 -8.71 8.34 3.28
C VAL A 51 -7.82 7.33 2.55
N TYR A 52 -8.28 6.09 2.41
CA TYR A 52 -7.57 5.03 1.69
C TYR A 52 -7.94 4.93 0.20
N ALA A 53 -8.85 5.77 -0.29
CA ALA A 53 -9.24 5.75 -1.69
C ALA A 53 -8.07 6.14 -2.62
N GLY A 54 -8.09 5.58 -3.82
CA GLY A 54 -7.10 5.86 -4.85
C GLY A 54 -5.70 5.33 -4.54
N THR A 55 -4.71 5.92 -5.20
CA THR A 55 -3.31 5.50 -5.11
C THR A 55 -2.67 5.77 -3.75
N ASN A 56 -3.18 6.75 -2.99
CA ASN A 56 -2.63 7.13 -1.68
C ASN A 56 -2.87 6.05 -0.61
N GLY A 57 -3.89 5.21 -0.77
CA GLY A 57 -4.16 4.13 0.17
C GLY A 57 -2.98 3.17 0.32
N TYR A 58 -2.25 2.88 -0.76
CA TYR A 58 -1.04 2.05 -0.72
C TYR A 58 0.08 2.69 0.10
N LEU A 59 0.25 4.02 -0.02
CA LEU A 59 1.24 4.76 0.75
C LEU A 59 0.90 4.77 2.24
N LEU A 60 -0.36 5.02 2.58
CA LEU A 60 -0.84 5.01 3.96
C LEU A 60 -0.65 3.63 4.60
N GLN A 61 -0.97 2.57 3.88
CA GLN A 61 -0.78 1.21 4.38
C GLN A 61 0.71 0.91 4.64
N MET A 62 1.60 1.28 3.70
CA MET A 62 3.04 1.12 3.88
C MET A 62 3.56 1.89 5.10
N VAL A 63 3.08 3.11 5.33
CA VAL A 63 3.45 3.90 6.52
C VAL A 63 2.98 3.19 7.80
N ARG A 64 1.75 2.65 7.83
CA ARG A 64 1.26 1.89 8.98
C ARG A 64 2.12 0.66 9.26
N GLU A 65 2.46 -0.09 8.25
CA GLU A 65 3.33 -1.29 8.35
C GLU A 65 4.73 -0.94 8.85
N GLU A 66 5.30 0.17 8.38
CA GLU A 66 6.61 0.63 8.84
C GLU A 66 6.57 1.10 10.29
N LEU A 67 5.53 1.82 10.73
CA LEU A 67 5.35 2.21 12.12
C LEU A 67 5.20 0.99 13.04
N GLN A 68 4.50 -0.04 12.60
CA GLN A 68 4.37 -1.29 13.37
C GLN A 68 5.69 -2.06 13.42
N SER A 69 6.33 -2.25 12.27
CA SER A 69 7.52 -3.12 12.16
C SER A 69 8.80 -2.48 12.67
N LYS A 70 9.00 -1.18 12.44
CA LYS A 70 10.23 -0.47 12.82
C LYS A 70 10.10 0.35 14.10
N ALA A 71 8.96 1.01 14.33
CA ALA A 71 8.74 1.78 15.56
C ALA A 71 8.06 0.98 16.67
N GLY A 72 7.62 -0.25 16.40
CA GLY A 72 6.97 -1.13 17.38
C GLY A 72 5.62 -0.63 17.88
N LEU A 73 4.96 0.27 17.14
CA LEU A 73 3.66 0.80 17.53
C LEU A 73 2.55 -0.21 17.24
N LYS A 74 1.63 -0.37 18.18
CA LYS A 74 0.43 -1.18 17.98
C LYS A 74 -0.59 -0.42 17.12
N PRO A 75 -1.46 -1.12 16.36
CA PRO A 75 -2.50 -0.47 15.55
C PRO A 75 -3.33 0.57 16.31
N GLU A 76 -3.76 0.24 17.53
CA GLU A 76 -4.56 1.12 18.36
C GLU A 76 -3.81 2.41 18.73
N GLN A 77 -2.49 2.31 18.96
CA GLN A 77 -1.65 3.47 19.26
C GLN A 77 -1.50 4.38 18.04
N ILE A 78 -1.40 3.80 16.84
CA ILE A 78 -1.34 4.57 15.59
C ILE A 78 -2.64 5.34 15.38
N ASP A 79 -3.78 4.69 15.63
CA ASP A 79 -5.11 5.27 15.37
C ASP A 79 -5.51 6.33 16.39
N THR A 80 -5.06 6.21 17.65
CA THR A 80 -5.48 7.10 18.74
C THR A 80 -4.38 8.01 19.27
N GLY A 81 -3.13 7.79 18.85
CA GLY A 81 -1.97 8.48 19.42
C GLY A 81 -1.77 9.93 18.97
N GLY A 82 -2.55 10.42 18.00
CA GLY A 82 -2.44 11.79 17.49
C GLY A 82 -1.09 12.14 16.87
N PHE A 83 -0.37 11.15 16.33
CA PHE A 83 0.96 11.34 15.78
C PHE A 83 0.97 12.23 14.54
N LYS A 84 1.95 13.12 14.45
CA LYS A 84 2.32 13.80 13.22
C LYS A 84 3.42 13.00 12.53
N ILE A 85 3.10 12.34 11.43
CA ILE A 85 4.01 11.48 10.68
C ILE A 85 4.51 12.23 9.46
N THR A 86 5.82 12.33 9.31
CA THR A 86 6.47 12.91 8.12
C THR A 86 7.13 11.79 7.33
N THR A 87 6.81 11.69 6.05
CA THR A 87 7.35 10.68 5.14
C THR A 87 8.37 11.29 4.18
N THR A 88 9.09 10.45 3.44
CA THR A 88 9.98 10.86 2.35
C THR A 88 9.23 11.09 1.03
N ILE A 89 7.93 10.78 0.97
CA ILE A 89 7.12 10.93 -0.23
C ILE A 89 7.01 12.40 -0.62
N SER A 90 7.37 12.69 -1.87
CA SER A 90 7.20 13.99 -2.50
C SER A 90 5.87 14.05 -3.22
N GLN A 91 5.00 14.97 -2.86
CA GLN A 91 3.71 15.12 -3.53
C GLN A 91 3.86 15.30 -5.05
N LYS A 92 4.81 16.16 -5.48
CA LYS A 92 5.07 16.41 -6.89
C LYS A 92 5.52 15.15 -7.64
N ASP A 93 6.42 14.37 -7.02
CA ASP A 93 6.94 13.16 -7.64
C ASP A 93 5.87 12.06 -7.68
N GLN A 94 5.03 11.98 -6.65
CA GLN A 94 3.89 11.07 -6.62
C GLN A 94 2.87 11.39 -7.72
N GLU A 95 2.50 12.64 -7.89
CA GLU A 95 1.60 13.06 -8.98
C GLU A 95 2.21 12.76 -10.37
N THR A 96 3.52 12.95 -10.52
CA THR A 96 4.24 12.64 -11.76
C THR A 96 4.28 11.13 -12.02
N ALA A 97 4.52 10.32 -11.00
CA ALA A 97 4.53 8.87 -11.08
C ALA A 97 3.17 8.31 -11.53
N VAL A 98 2.08 8.80 -10.93
CA VAL A 98 0.71 8.43 -11.31
C VAL A 98 0.44 8.77 -12.78
N LYS A 99 0.79 9.99 -13.21
CA LYS A 99 0.64 10.41 -14.62
C LYS A 99 1.45 9.52 -15.56
N ALA A 100 2.71 9.23 -15.22
CA ALA A 100 3.59 8.40 -16.04
C ALA A 100 3.04 6.99 -16.23
N VAL A 101 2.51 6.38 -15.19
CA VAL A 101 1.92 5.03 -15.25
C VAL A 101 0.65 5.00 -16.11
N HIS A 102 -0.11 6.07 -16.17
CA HIS A 102 -1.30 6.17 -17.02
C HIS A 102 -0.98 6.56 -18.49
N SER A 103 0.24 7.03 -18.77
CA SER A 103 0.69 7.39 -20.11
C SER A 103 1.28 6.18 -20.86
N LEU A 104 0.52 5.08 -20.93
CA LEU A 104 0.96 3.87 -21.63
C LEU A 104 0.87 4.04 -23.15
N PRO A 105 1.69 3.27 -23.91
CA PRO A 105 1.58 3.19 -25.36
C PRO A 105 0.18 2.71 -25.77
N GLU A 106 -0.26 3.15 -26.93
CA GLU A 106 -1.48 2.70 -27.56
C GLU A 106 -1.45 1.18 -27.76
N GLY A 107 -2.55 0.49 -27.43
CA GLY A 107 -2.66 -0.97 -27.52
C GLY A 107 -2.15 -1.75 -26.29
N ALA A 108 -1.75 -1.08 -25.23
CA ALA A 108 -1.45 -1.77 -23.97
C ALA A 108 -2.67 -2.56 -23.44
N SER A 109 -2.45 -3.79 -22.97
CA SER A 109 -3.52 -4.62 -22.43
C SER A 109 -4.21 -3.95 -21.22
N PRO A 110 -5.56 -3.95 -21.15
CA PRO A 110 -6.26 -3.43 -19.98
C PRO A 110 -5.97 -4.22 -18.70
N ASN A 111 -5.51 -5.46 -18.85
CA ASN A 111 -5.15 -6.34 -17.72
C ASN A 111 -3.68 -6.22 -17.31
N LEU A 112 -2.95 -5.24 -17.86
CA LEU A 112 -1.55 -5.04 -17.53
C LEU A 112 -1.41 -4.51 -16.09
N HIS A 113 -0.79 -5.29 -15.22
CA HIS A 113 -0.39 -4.84 -13.91
C HIS A 113 0.81 -3.90 -14.02
N LYS A 114 0.67 -2.72 -13.44
CA LYS A 114 1.65 -1.64 -13.52
C LYS A 114 2.14 -1.30 -12.11
N ALA A 115 3.42 -1.03 -12.00
CA ALA A 115 4.02 -0.55 -10.77
C ALA A 115 5.12 0.46 -11.07
N LEU A 116 5.34 1.40 -10.16
CA LEU A 116 6.44 2.35 -10.24
C LEU A 116 6.93 2.66 -8.83
N VAL A 117 8.24 2.69 -8.64
CA VAL A 117 8.89 3.17 -7.43
C VAL A 117 9.98 4.16 -7.84
N SER A 118 10.01 5.33 -7.20
CA SER A 118 11.08 6.31 -7.32
C SER A 118 11.78 6.44 -5.98
N VAL A 119 13.11 6.31 -6.00
CA VAL A 119 13.95 6.30 -4.78
C VAL A 119 15.00 7.39 -4.90
N ASP A 120 15.24 8.15 -3.83
CA ASP A 120 16.36 9.05 -3.74
C ASP A 120 17.68 8.24 -3.62
N PRO A 121 18.58 8.34 -4.59
CA PRO A 121 19.82 7.55 -4.58
C PRO A 121 20.80 7.92 -3.45
N LYS A 122 20.62 9.07 -2.81
CA LYS A 122 21.49 9.53 -1.70
C LYS A 122 21.04 8.99 -0.36
N THR A 123 19.73 8.92 -0.13
CA THR A 123 19.16 8.57 1.16
C THR A 123 18.52 7.18 1.17
N GLY A 124 18.20 6.61 0.01
CA GLY A 124 17.39 5.39 -0.12
C GLY A 124 15.91 5.61 0.18
N GLY A 125 15.48 6.84 0.43
CA GLY A 125 14.09 7.16 0.73
C GLY A 125 13.19 7.05 -0.50
N ILE A 126 12.01 6.47 -0.34
CA ILE A 126 11.00 6.40 -1.41
C ILE A 126 10.40 7.79 -1.59
N LEU A 127 10.53 8.36 -2.80
CA LEU A 127 9.97 9.66 -3.17
C LEU A 127 8.57 9.54 -3.77
N ALA A 128 8.30 8.45 -4.48
CA ALA A 128 7.01 8.16 -5.07
C ALA A 128 6.81 6.65 -5.24
N LEU A 129 5.56 6.19 -5.15
CA LEU A 129 5.21 4.81 -5.36
C LEU A 129 3.80 4.71 -5.95
N TYR A 130 3.66 3.91 -7.00
CA TYR A 130 2.39 3.52 -7.56
C TYR A 130 2.22 2.01 -7.43
N GLY A 131 1.29 1.58 -6.59
CA GLY A 131 0.97 0.17 -6.32
C GLY A 131 -0.30 -0.33 -7.00
N GLY A 132 -1.12 0.59 -7.54
CA GLY A 132 -2.40 0.33 -8.19
C GLY A 132 -3.23 1.59 -8.28
N ASP A 133 -4.37 1.53 -8.98
CA ASP A 133 -5.24 2.68 -9.23
C ASP A 133 -6.06 3.07 -7.98
N ASP A 134 -6.57 2.07 -7.26
CA ASP A 134 -7.40 2.32 -6.08
C ASP A 134 -7.26 1.19 -5.05
N TYR A 135 -6.80 1.56 -3.87
CA TYR A 135 -6.58 0.65 -2.75
C TYR A 135 -7.87 0.01 -2.24
N LEU A 136 -9.00 0.72 -2.29
CA LEU A 136 -10.29 0.17 -1.84
C LEU A 136 -10.80 -0.94 -2.77
N THR A 137 -10.47 -0.85 -4.05
CA THR A 137 -10.82 -1.87 -5.06
C THR A 137 -9.86 -3.06 -5.02
N SER A 138 -8.57 -2.81 -4.82
CA SER A 138 -7.53 -3.85 -4.73
C SER A 138 -6.46 -3.46 -3.74
N GLN A 139 -6.37 -4.17 -2.62
CA GLN A 139 -5.41 -3.88 -1.55
C GLN A 139 -4.00 -4.44 -1.84
N VAL A 140 -3.82 -5.17 -2.95
CA VAL A 140 -2.51 -5.70 -3.33
C VAL A 140 -1.66 -4.59 -3.91
N ASN A 141 -0.61 -4.20 -3.18
CA ASN A 141 0.39 -3.27 -3.67
C ASN A 141 1.30 -3.96 -4.69
N THR A 142 1.09 -3.70 -5.97
CA THR A 142 1.84 -4.31 -7.07
C THR A 142 3.35 -3.99 -7.00
N SER A 143 3.73 -2.84 -6.43
CA SER A 143 5.14 -2.43 -6.31
C SER A 143 5.94 -3.24 -5.30
N THR A 144 5.28 -3.77 -4.26
CA THR A 144 5.94 -4.46 -3.14
C THR A 144 5.59 -5.94 -3.04
N ASN A 145 4.39 -6.32 -3.46
CA ASN A 145 3.85 -7.66 -3.24
C ASN A 145 3.71 -8.50 -4.51
N ALA A 146 3.78 -7.87 -5.71
CA ALA A 146 3.75 -8.63 -6.94
C ALA A 146 5.10 -9.30 -7.22
N ILE A 147 5.04 -10.57 -7.62
CA ILE A 147 6.21 -11.31 -8.07
C ILE A 147 6.24 -11.25 -9.59
N ALA A 148 7.31 -10.68 -10.13
CA ALA A 148 7.56 -10.63 -11.56
C ALA A 148 8.97 -11.16 -11.86
N GLN A 149 9.12 -11.83 -13.00
CA GLN A 149 10.43 -12.29 -13.45
C GLN A 149 11.29 -11.09 -13.82
N ALA A 150 12.42 -10.91 -13.15
CA ALA A 150 13.30 -9.75 -13.34
C ALA A 150 13.92 -9.67 -14.74
N GLY A 151 14.14 -10.79 -15.40
CA GLY A 151 14.81 -10.84 -16.69
C GLY A 151 16.13 -10.09 -16.69
N SER A 152 16.40 -9.34 -17.75
CA SER A 152 17.66 -8.56 -17.89
C SER A 152 17.83 -7.42 -16.89
N THR A 153 16.79 -7.01 -16.19
CA THR A 153 16.91 -5.99 -15.14
C THR A 153 17.67 -6.49 -13.92
N PHE A 154 17.92 -7.82 -13.82
CA PHE A 154 18.77 -8.39 -12.78
C PHE A 154 20.28 -8.19 -13.03
N LYS A 155 20.70 -7.88 -14.27
CA LYS A 155 22.12 -7.73 -14.61
C LYS A 155 22.90 -6.70 -13.79
N PRO A 156 22.34 -5.51 -13.45
CA PRO A 156 23.04 -4.58 -12.55
C PRO A 156 23.40 -5.19 -11.19
N PHE A 157 22.53 -6.02 -10.61
CA PHE A 157 22.82 -6.69 -9.35
C PHE A 157 23.96 -7.70 -9.47
N ALA A 158 24.01 -8.45 -10.56
CA ALA A 158 25.13 -9.34 -10.85
C ALA A 158 26.45 -8.56 -11.03
N LEU A 159 26.40 -7.39 -11.70
CA LEU A 159 27.56 -6.52 -11.83
C LEU A 159 28.05 -5.99 -10.48
N VAL A 160 27.16 -5.51 -9.63
CA VAL A 160 27.51 -5.05 -8.27
C VAL A 160 28.16 -6.17 -7.49
N ALA A 161 27.57 -7.37 -7.47
CA ALA A 161 28.15 -8.52 -6.79
C ALA A 161 29.56 -8.87 -7.33
N ALA A 162 29.77 -8.79 -8.64
CA ALA A 162 31.10 -9.01 -9.23
C ALA A 162 32.13 -7.97 -8.74
N LEU A 163 31.76 -6.68 -8.74
CA LEU A 163 32.62 -5.60 -8.28
C LEU A 163 32.97 -5.74 -6.78
N GLU A 164 32.02 -6.11 -5.95
CA GLU A 164 32.22 -6.36 -4.52
C GLU A 164 33.16 -7.56 -4.27
N ASN A 165 33.22 -8.52 -5.19
CA ASN A 165 34.13 -9.66 -5.15
C ASN A 165 35.48 -9.41 -5.87
N GLY A 166 35.83 -8.13 -6.11
CA GLY A 166 37.17 -7.75 -6.63
C GLY A 166 37.30 -7.76 -8.15
N TRP A 167 36.21 -7.97 -8.88
CA TRP A 167 36.20 -7.86 -10.36
C TRP A 167 36.23 -6.40 -10.78
N SER A 168 36.80 -6.11 -11.94
CA SER A 168 36.82 -4.74 -12.48
C SER A 168 35.87 -4.60 -13.66
N LEU A 169 35.49 -3.37 -13.99
CA LEU A 169 34.70 -3.09 -15.20
C LEU A 169 35.43 -3.46 -16.49
N GLY A 170 36.76 -3.62 -16.46
CA GLY A 170 37.59 -4.07 -17.58
C GLY A 170 37.72 -5.60 -17.68
N SER A 171 37.09 -6.37 -16.78
CA SER A 171 37.15 -7.82 -16.82
C SER A 171 36.36 -8.34 -18.02
N SER A 172 36.90 -9.29 -18.76
CA SER A 172 36.30 -9.92 -19.93
C SER A 172 36.17 -11.41 -19.72
N TYR A 173 35.11 -12.00 -20.27
CA TYR A 173 34.80 -13.42 -20.21
C TYR A 173 34.42 -13.95 -21.58
N PRO A 174 34.74 -15.23 -21.86
CA PRO A 174 34.19 -15.89 -23.03
C PRO A 174 32.66 -15.91 -22.96
N ALA A 175 32.00 -15.48 -24.03
CA ALA A 175 30.54 -15.49 -24.13
C ALA A 175 30.09 -16.43 -25.29
N THR A 176 30.66 -17.64 -25.29
CA THR A 176 30.23 -18.69 -26.22
C THR A 176 28.77 -19.09 -25.98
N SER A 177 28.03 -19.37 -27.02
CA SER A 177 26.64 -19.78 -26.97
C SER A 177 26.40 -21.03 -27.82
N PRO A 178 25.80 -22.11 -27.30
CA PRO A 178 25.38 -22.30 -25.90
C PRO A 178 26.58 -22.59 -24.99
N MET A 179 26.44 -22.23 -23.70
CA MET A 179 27.41 -22.58 -22.66
C MET A 179 26.71 -23.33 -21.54
N THR A 180 27.35 -24.37 -21.03
CA THR A 180 26.86 -25.17 -19.89
C THR A 180 27.63 -24.79 -18.63
N ILE A 181 26.92 -24.31 -17.60
CA ILE A 181 27.48 -23.96 -16.29
C ILE A 181 26.71 -24.73 -15.24
N GLU A 182 27.41 -25.50 -14.43
CA GLU A 182 26.84 -26.34 -13.38
C GLU A 182 25.65 -27.20 -13.84
N GLY A 183 25.74 -27.76 -15.05
CA GLY A 183 24.70 -28.62 -15.64
C GLY A 183 23.52 -27.86 -16.29
N HIS A 184 23.48 -26.58 -16.17
CA HIS A 184 22.45 -25.72 -16.83
C HIS A 184 22.99 -25.13 -18.13
N GLN A 185 22.21 -25.25 -19.21
CA GLN A 185 22.56 -24.69 -20.51
C GLN A 185 22.04 -23.25 -20.62
N PHE A 186 22.94 -22.33 -20.90
CA PHE A 186 22.65 -20.90 -21.14
C PHE A 186 22.87 -20.59 -22.64
N GLN A 187 21.98 -19.79 -23.17
CA GLN A 187 22.08 -19.28 -24.55
C GLN A 187 22.04 -17.76 -24.55
N ASN A 188 22.89 -17.15 -25.35
CA ASN A 188 22.84 -15.73 -25.61
C ASN A 188 21.64 -15.36 -26.49
N PHE A 189 21.21 -14.10 -26.43
CA PHE A 189 20.15 -13.61 -27.31
C PHE A 189 20.55 -13.89 -28.79
N LYS A 190 19.62 -14.45 -29.54
CA LYS A 190 19.85 -14.92 -30.92
C LYS A 190 20.97 -15.94 -31.07
N ASN A 191 21.38 -16.63 -30.02
CA ASN A 191 22.42 -17.65 -30.03
C ASN A 191 23.79 -17.16 -30.57
N VAL A 192 24.08 -15.88 -30.35
CA VAL A 192 25.36 -15.27 -30.85
C VAL A 192 26.45 -15.56 -29.80
N SER A 193 27.61 -16.05 -30.30
CA SER A 193 28.84 -16.13 -29.49
C SER A 193 29.65 -14.84 -29.65
N LEU A 194 30.17 -14.31 -28.52
CA LEU A 194 30.96 -13.09 -28.43
C LEU A 194 32.31 -13.40 -27.78
#